data_bbb1d2f0c456a7b2c3a3742e6bfbd690
#
_entry.id   bbb1d2f0c456a7b2c3a3742e6bfbd690
#
_cell.length_a   1.000
_cell.length_b   1.000
_cell.length_c   1.000
_cell.angle_alpha   90.00
_cell.angle_beta   90.00
_cell.angle_gamma   90.00
#
_symmetry.space_group_name_H-M   'P 1'
#
loop_
_entity.id
_entity.type
_entity.pdbx_description
1 polymer ?
#
loop_
_entity_poly.entity_id
_entity_poly.type
_entity_poly.pdbx_seq_one_letter_code
_entity_poly.pdbx_strand_id
1 'polypeptide(L)'
;MTKENYHKNNFVNRTLQIFPGFLVCLIIAILSKLIAKFFLPTLGAATIAIIMGIIIGNTFGKQDFLNKGTKFSEGTLLSISVVLLGATLNIKQILNLGLRGILFIILMMIIILFATILIGRCLKFGDDFIFLMASGNAVCGSSAIASTAPVINSNSRDKGIAITMVNITGTVLMLLLPLLSTFLYNNSTLKTSAFLGGILQSVGQVVAAASMVSEEVKEQATIFKIVRIVFLIGVVFLLATLKKKSTSKGIGAVEDEMHSHTHQSRIKIPWYIIGFFITCALYSLNIIPHSISAILKSFDNFIEVIALAGIGMRVYLKDLIQQGPKASIYCVFIALVQIISAIILIAILL
;
A
#
# COMPACT_ATOMS: atom_id res chain seq x y z
N MET A 1 -32.15 21.11 19.93
CA MET A 1 -30.95 21.06 19.02
C MET A 1 -31.23 20.02 17.97
N THR A 2 -31.46 20.44 16.74
CA THR A 2 -31.85 19.56 15.63
C THR A 2 -30.67 18.67 15.18
N LYS A 3 -30.95 17.42 14.75
CA LYS A 3 -29.96 16.48 14.25
C LYS A 3 -29.01 17.10 13.19
N GLU A 4 -29.50 18.09 12.48
CA GLU A 4 -28.74 18.84 11.46
C GLU A 4 -27.62 19.70 12.06
N ASN A 5 -27.81 20.34 13.19
CA ASN A 5 -26.79 21.11 13.89
C ASN A 5 -25.70 20.22 14.52
N TYR A 6 -26.05 19.01 14.95
CA TYR A 6 -25.07 18.03 15.47
C TYR A 6 -24.16 17.51 14.39
N HIS A 7 -24.68 17.23 13.19
CA HIS A 7 -23.87 16.81 12.03
C HIS A 7 -22.97 17.93 11.50
N LYS A 8 -23.47 19.17 11.47
CA LYS A 8 -22.72 20.35 10.99
C LYS A 8 -21.55 20.69 11.93
N ASN A 9 -21.76 20.66 13.25
CA ASN A 9 -20.69 20.86 14.23
C ASN A 9 -19.61 19.76 14.20
N ASN A 10 -19.99 18.49 14.00
CA ASN A 10 -19.04 17.41 13.87
C ASN A 10 -18.20 17.52 12.60
N PHE A 11 -18.78 17.97 11.50
CA PHE A 11 -18.05 18.16 10.23
C PHE A 11 -17.04 19.31 10.35
N VAL A 12 -17.45 20.46 10.88
CA VAL A 12 -16.57 21.63 11.08
C VAL A 12 -15.43 21.29 12.04
N ASN A 13 -15.71 20.61 13.16
CA ASN A 13 -14.66 20.20 14.11
C ASN A 13 -13.69 19.19 13.48
N ARG A 14 -14.15 18.28 12.62
CA ARG A 14 -13.29 17.33 11.92
C ARG A 14 -12.39 18.02 10.90
N THR A 15 -12.92 18.99 10.15
CA THR A 15 -12.16 19.76 9.16
C THR A 15 -11.09 20.62 9.84
N LEU A 16 -11.43 21.29 10.95
CA LEU A 16 -10.47 22.06 11.74
C LEU A 16 -9.32 21.21 12.29
N GLN A 17 -9.56 19.93 12.62
CA GLN A 17 -8.54 19.03 13.12
C GLN A 17 -7.63 18.45 12.00
N ILE A 18 -8.10 18.41 10.75
CA ILE A 18 -7.33 17.97 9.59
C ILE A 18 -6.44 19.11 9.08
N PHE A 19 -6.93 20.33 9.15
CA PHE A 19 -6.33 21.52 8.52
C PHE A 19 -4.85 21.73 8.85
N PRO A 20 -4.37 21.68 10.11
CA PRO A 20 -2.95 21.95 10.41
C PRO A 20 -1.98 20.98 9.72
N GLY A 21 -2.23 19.67 9.84
CA GLY A 21 -1.36 18.67 9.22
C GLY A 21 -1.43 18.68 7.69
N PHE A 22 -2.61 18.92 7.12
CA PHE A 22 -2.76 19.10 5.68
C PHE A 22 -1.99 20.33 5.18
N LEU A 23 -2.07 21.46 5.90
CA LEU A 23 -1.37 22.70 5.54
C LEU A 23 0.15 22.49 5.51
N VAL A 24 0.69 21.78 6.49
CA VAL A 24 2.13 21.45 6.51
C VAL A 24 2.51 20.58 5.29
N CYS A 25 1.70 19.55 4.96
CA CYS A 25 1.93 18.73 3.76
C CYS A 25 1.86 19.57 2.46
N LEU A 26 0.94 20.52 2.39
CA LEU A 26 0.80 21.44 1.26
C LEU A 26 2.03 22.35 1.12
N ILE A 27 2.53 22.92 2.21
CA ILE A 27 3.74 23.77 2.22
C ILE A 27 4.94 22.93 1.76
N ILE A 28 5.11 21.71 2.30
CA ILE A 28 6.19 20.81 1.86
C ILE A 28 6.08 20.53 0.37
N ALA A 29 4.88 20.26 -0.14
CA ALA A 29 4.66 19.97 -1.55
C ALA A 29 5.02 21.16 -2.46
N ILE A 30 4.63 22.37 -2.08
CA ILE A 30 4.98 23.61 -2.82
C ILE A 30 6.51 23.81 -2.82
N LEU A 31 7.13 23.72 -1.65
CA LEU A 31 8.58 23.85 -1.52
C LEU A 31 9.32 22.77 -2.33
N SER A 32 8.85 21.53 -2.30
CA SER A 32 9.44 20.43 -3.05
C SER A 32 9.37 20.66 -4.56
N LYS A 33 8.25 21.18 -5.05
CA LYS A 33 8.12 21.56 -6.48
C LYS A 33 9.04 22.71 -6.86
N LEU A 34 9.19 23.71 -6.00
CA LEU A 34 10.12 24.83 -6.22
C LEU A 34 11.58 24.36 -6.21
N ILE A 35 11.96 23.53 -5.23
CA ILE A 35 13.32 22.98 -5.12
C ILE A 35 13.62 22.10 -6.35
N ALA A 36 12.70 21.21 -6.76
CA ALA A 36 12.87 20.39 -7.96
C ALA A 36 13.05 21.26 -9.22
N LYS A 37 12.28 22.35 -9.34
CA LYS A 37 12.35 23.22 -10.52
C LYS A 37 13.63 24.04 -10.60
N PHE A 38 14.12 24.60 -9.48
CA PHE A 38 15.18 25.60 -9.50
C PHE A 38 16.55 25.07 -9.04
N PHE A 39 16.60 24.09 -8.15
CA PHE A 39 17.85 23.64 -7.51
C PHE A 39 18.25 22.20 -7.84
N LEU A 40 17.29 21.28 -7.93
CA LEU A 40 17.56 19.85 -8.07
C LEU A 40 16.68 19.23 -9.16
N PRO A 41 16.81 19.61 -10.44
CA PRO A 41 15.96 19.09 -11.51
C PRO A 41 16.11 17.59 -11.75
N THR A 42 17.22 17.00 -11.32
CA THR A 42 17.48 15.55 -11.38
C THR A 42 16.68 14.76 -10.34
N LEU A 43 16.26 15.40 -9.23
CA LEU A 43 15.41 14.80 -8.21
C LEU A 43 13.98 15.26 -8.43
N GLY A 44 13.07 14.33 -8.68
CA GLY A 44 11.64 14.64 -8.82
C GLY A 44 11.06 15.29 -7.55
N ALA A 45 10.05 16.14 -7.70
CA ALA A 45 9.35 16.79 -6.58
C ALA A 45 8.81 15.77 -5.56
N ALA A 46 8.41 14.60 -6.03
CA ALA A 46 7.96 13.47 -5.21
C ALA A 46 9.02 13.01 -4.22
N THR A 47 10.24 12.77 -4.68
CA THR A 47 11.37 12.34 -3.85
C THR A 47 11.71 13.40 -2.79
N ILE A 48 11.77 14.66 -3.20
CA ILE A 48 12.05 15.78 -2.30
C ILE A 48 10.97 15.90 -1.22
N ALA A 49 9.69 15.76 -1.61
CA ALA A 49 8.56 15.82 -0.68
C ALA A 49 8.61 14.71 0.39
N ILE A 50 8.97 13.49 0.00
CA ILE A 50 9.14 12.38 0.95
C ILE A 50 10.29 12.67 1.91
N ILE A 51 11.47 13.07 1.40
CA ILE A 51 12.65 13.35 2.23
C ILE A 51 12.38 14.51 3.20
N MET A 52 11.82 15.63 2.71
CA MET A 52 11.44 16.75 3.56
C MET A 52 10.39 16.34 4.59
N GLY A 53 9.41 15.54 4.19
CA GLY A 53 8.41 14.98 5.10
C GLY A 53 9.06 14.15 6.22
N ILE A 54 10.01 13.26 5.90
CA ILE A 54 10.75 12.45 6.89
C ILE A 54 11.51 13.35 7.86
N ILE A 55 12.24 14.34 7.35
CA ILE A 55 13.01 15.27 8.18
C ILE A 55 12.08 16.02 9.13
N ILE A 56 11.03 16.65 8.62
CA ILE A 56 10.09 17.47 9.40
C ILE A 56 9.34 16.58 10.41
N GLY A 57 8.85 15.39 9.99
CA GLY A 57 8.14 14.47 10.86
C GLY A 57 8.99 13.96 12.04
N ASN A 58 10.29 13.75 11.84
CA ASN A 58 11.20 13.31 12.90
C ASN A 58 11.76 14.45 13.75
N THR A 59 11.86 15.68 13.21
CA THR A 59 12.37 16.86 13.93
C THR A 59 11.32 17.42 14.88
N PHE A 60 10.09 17.62 14.39
CA PHE A 60 9.00 18.16 15.23
C PHE A 60 8.28 17.09 16.06
N GLY A 61 8.62 15.81 15.88
CA GLY A 61 8.07 14.69 16.62
C GLY A 61 6.62 14.34 16.27
N LYS A 62 6.05 13.39 17.02
CA LYS A 62 4.63 12.97 16.89
C LYS A 62 3.72 14.03 17.51
N GLN A 63 3.48 15.10 16.79
CA GLN A 63 2.55 16.15 17.20
C GLN A 63 1.11 15.69 16.94
N ASP A 64 0.32 15.50 17.98
CA ASP A 64 -1.05 14.98 17.87
C ASP A 64 -1.94 15.84 16.97
N PHE A 65 -1.74 17.16 16.97
CA PHE A 65 -2.52 18.08 16.14
C PHE A 65 -2.21 17.96 14.64
N LEU A 66 -1.03 17.46 14.24
CA LEU A 66 -0.66 17.22 12.84
C LEU A 66 -1.13 15.84 12.34
N ASN A 67 -1.32 14.88 13.25
CA ASN A 67 -1.55 13.47 12.91
C ASN A 67 -2.79 13.26 12.04
N LYS A 68 -3.90 13.96 12.31
CA LYS A 68 -5.13 13.82 11.53
C LYS A 68 -4.99 14.35 10.10
N GLY A 69 -4.27 15.45 9.92
CA GLY A 69 -4.04 16.06 8.61
C GLY A 69 -3.03 15.29 7.77
N THR A 70 -1.93 14.83 8.36
CA THR A 70 -0.95 13.98 7.67
C THR A 70 -1.57 12.63 7.26
N LYS A 71 -2.41 12.03 8.13
CA LYS A 71 -3.16 10.80 7.81
C LYS A 71 -4.17 11.01 6.68
N PHE A 72 -4.83 12.18 6.64
CA PHE A 72 -5.73 12.55 5.55
C PHE A 72 -4.95 12.66 4.23
N SER A 73 -3.79 13.32 4.23
CA SER A 73 -2.94 13.46 3.06
C SER A 73 -2.43 12.11 2.56
N GLU A 74 -1.86 11.29 3.44
CA GLU A 74 -1.38 9.94 3.10
C GLU A 74 -2.49 9.02 2.60
N GLY A 75 -3.68 9.06 3.21
CA GLY A 75 -4.75 8.11 2.92
C GLY A 75 -5.73 8.61 1.86
N THR A 76 -6.42 9.71 2.15
CA THR A 76 -7.52 10.19 1.30
C THR A 76 -7.02 10.85 0.02
N LEU A 77 -6.03 11.74 0.11
CA LEU A 77 -5.51 12.40 -1.08
C LEU A 77 -4.81 11.41 -2.02
N LEU A 78 -4.04 10.46 -1.47
CA LEU A 78 -3.45 9.42 -2.28
C LEU A 78 -4.51 8.55 -2.97
N SER A 79 -5.61 8.23 -2.28
CA SER A 79 -6.71 7.47 -2.87
C SER A 79 -7.38 8.24 -4.02
N ILE A 80 -7.53 9.57 -3.88
CA ILE A 80 -8.03 10.44 -4.94
C ILE A 80 -7.04 10.48 -6.11
N SER A 81 -5.74 10.61 -5.84
CA SER A 81 -4.68 10.56 -6.86
C SER A 81 -4.75 9.26 -7.66
N VAL A 82 -4.89 8.09 -7.02
CA VAL A 82 -5.04 6.81 -7.73
C VAL A 82 -6.27 6.78 -8.64
N VAL A 83 -7.40 7.37 -8.21
CA VAL A 83 -8.60 7.49 -9.07
C VAL A 83 -8.34 8.42 -10.27
N LEU A 84 -7.66 9.54 -10.06
CA LEU A 84 -7.31 10.47 -11.13
C LEU A 84 -6.30 9.86 -12.13
N LEU A 85 -5.34 9.08 -11.63
CA LEU A 85 -4.41 8.32 -12.45
C LEU A 85 -5.17 7.37 -13.40
N GLY A 86 -6.27 6.74 -12.96
CA GLY A 86 -7.13 5.94 -13.83
C GLY A 86 -7.68 6.73 -15.04
N ALA A 87 -7.96 8.02 -14.87
CA ALA A 87 -8.43 8.89 -15.96
C ALA A 87 -7.35 9.26 -17.00
N THR A 88 -6.11 8.83 -16.78
CA THR A 88 -4.97 9.04 -17.69
C THR A 88 -4.47 7.75 -18.33
N LEU A 89 -4.94 6.60 -17.86
CA LEU A 89 -4.52 5.28 -18.32
C LEU A 89 -5.58 4.61 -19.19
N ASN A 90 -5.14 4.08 -20.33
CA ASN A 90 -6.01 3.28 -21.19
C ASN A 90 -6.05 1.83 -20.69
N ILE A 91 -7.22 1.19 -20.75
CA ILE A 91 -7.40 -0.22 -20.38
C ILE A 91 -6.47 -1.15 -21.18
N LYS A 92 -6.10 -0.74 -22.42
CA LYS A 92 -5.12 -1.46 -23.23
C LYS A 92 -3.74 -1.54 -22.53
N GLN A 93 -3.34 -0.51 -21.78
CA GLN A 93 -2.08 -0.53 -21.03
C GLN A 93 -2.12 -1.55 -19.90
N ILE A 94 -3.29 -1.76 -19.28
CA ILE A 94 -3.51 -2.81 -18.28
C ILE A 94 -3.44 -4.19 -18.94
N LEU A 95 -4.07 -4.34 -20.11
CA LEU A 95 -4.05 -5.59 -20.88
C LEU A 95 -2.66 -5.89 -21.44
N ASN A 96 -1.85 -4.88 -21.73
CA ASN A 96 -0.46 -5.01 -22.19
C ASN A 96 0.48 -5.60 -21.13
N LEU A 97 0.07 -5.67 -19.85
CA LEU A 97 0.77 -6.47 -18.86
C LEU A 97 0.90 -7.93 -19.32
N GLY A 98 -0.07 -8.36 -20.13
CA GLY A 98 -0.12 -9.67 -20.75
C GLY A 98 -0.18 -10.81 -19.73
N LEU A 99 -0.22 -12.04 -20.27
CA LEU A 99 -0.25 -13.25 -19.45
C LEU A 99 0.98 -13.38 -18.55
N ARG A 100 2.15 -12.96 -19.03
CA ARG A 100 3.40 -13.04 -18.28
C ARG A 100 3.41 -12.14 -17.05
N GLY A 101 2.91 -10.91 -17.14
CA GLY A 101 2.78 -10.01 -15.99
C GLY A 101 1.77 -10.50 -14.96
N ILE A 102 0.63 -11.04 -15.41
CA ILE A 102 -0.37 -11.65 -14.51
C ILE A 102 0.21 -12.87 -13.81
N LEU A 103 0.91 -13.74 -14.54
CA LEU A 103 1.57 -14.94 -14.00
C LEU A 103 2.64 -14.55 -12.97
N PHE A 104 3.43 -13.51 -13.26
CA PHE A 104 4.39 -12.95 -12.31
C PHE A 104 3.71 -12.57 -10.99
N ILE A 105 2.58 -11.83 -11.05
CA ILE A 105 1.85 -11.41 -9.85
C ILE A 105 1.35 -12.62 -9.06
N ILE A 106 0.72 -13.58 -9.72
CA ILE A 106 0.16 -14.77 -9.07
C ILE A 106 1.27 -15.59 -8.40
N LEU A 107 2.37 -15.84 -9.09
CA LEU A 107 3.50 -16.60 -8.54
C LEU A 107 4.14 -15.87 -7.36
N MET A 108 4.36 -14.54 -7.48
CA MET A 108 4.83 -13.74 -6.36
C MET A 108 3.93 -13.87 -5.14
N MET A 109 2.61 -13.76 -5.32
CA MET A 109 1.64 -13.87 -4.22
C MET A 109 1.71 -15.26 -3.55
N ILE A 110 1.76 -16.33 -4.35
CA ILE A 110 1.85 -17.70 -3.85
C ILE A 110 3.15 -17.89 -3.05
N ILE A 111 4.28 -17.50 -3.60
CA ILE A 111 5.59 -17.64 -2.93
C ILE A 111 5.60 -16.86 -1.62
N ILE A 112 5.12 -15.61 -1.61
CA ILE A 112 5.10 -14.79 -0.41
C ILE A 112 4.17 -15.36 0.66
N LEU A 113 2.99 -15.86 0.28
CA LEU A 113 2.07 -16.54 1.21
C LEU A 113 2.74 -17.73 1.87
N PHE A 114 3.30 -18.65 1.08
CA PHE A 114 3.94 -19.85 1.58
C PHE A 114 5.17 -19.52 2.44
N ALA A 115 6.04 -18.64 1.96
CA ALA A 115 7.25 -18.25 2.70
C ALA A 115 6.90 -17.58 4.03
N THR A 116 5.93 -16.67 4.04
CA THR A 116 5.52 -16.00 5.28
C THR A 116 4.98 -17.01 6.29
N ILE A 117 4.13 -17.95 5.85
CA ILE A 117 3.60 -19.00 6.75
C ILE A 117 4.73 -19.90 7.26
N LEU A 118 5.63 -20.35 6.39
CA LEU A 118 6.73 -21.24 6.75
C LEU A 118 7.68 -20.58 7.75
N ILE A 119 8.16 -19.38 7.45
CA ILE A 119 9.10 -18.64 8.32
C ILE A 119 8.43 -18.32 9.67
N GLY A 120 7.15 -17.91 9.64
CA GLY A 120 6.40 -17.62 10.87
C GLY A 120 6.28 -18.83 11.78
N ARG A 121 6.02 -20.02 11.22
CA ARG A 121 6.01 -21.30 11.96
C ARG A 121 7.37 -21.70 12.49
N CYS A 122 8.43 -21.56 11.69
CA CYS A 122 9.81 -21.80 12.13
C CYS A 122 10.19 -20.90 13.31
N LEU A 123 9.74 -19.66 13.30
CA LEU A 123 9.94 -18.70 14.38
C LEU A 123 8.94 -18.88 15.54
N LYS A 124 8.04 -19.87 15.49
CA LYS A 124 7.04 -20.16 16.52
C LYS A 124 6.17 -18.95 16.89
N PHE A 125 5.65 -18.23 15.90
CA PHE A 125 4.58 -17.26 16.09
C PHE A 125 3.22 -17.97 16.14
N GLY A 126 2.20 -17.30 16.72
CA GLY A 126 0.84 -17.80 16.71
C GLY A 126 0.22 -17.79 15.29
N ASP A 127 -0.63 -18.78 14.99
CA ASP A 127 -1.24 -18.94 13.66
C ASP A 127 -2.00 -17.69 13.20
N ASP A 128 -2.72 -16.99 14.09
CA ASP A 128 -3.46 -15.77 13.74
C ASP A 128 -2.52 -14.68 13.23
N PHE A 129 -1.43 -14.44 13.96
CA PHE A 129 -0.41 -13.46 13.56
C PHE A 129 0.25 -13.85 12.24
N ILE A 130 0.57 -15.13 12.04
CA ILE A 130 1.17 -15.66 10.81
C ILE A 130 0.25 -15.42 9.62
N PHE A 131 -1.06 -15.73 9.72
CA PHE A 131 -2.02 -15.54 8.63
C PHE A 131 -2.26 -14.05 8.33
N LEU A 132 -2.26 -13.19 9.34
CA LEU A 132 -2.34 -11.75 9.14
C LEU A 132 -1.11 -11.21 8.41
N MET A 133 0.10 -11.64 8.83
CA MET A 133 1.35 -11.27 8.15
C MET A 133 1.39 -11.80 6.71
N ALA A 134 0.91 -13.02 6.47
CA ALA A 134 0.83 -13.62 5.14
C ALA A 134 -0.10 -12.82 4.21
N SER A 135 -1.29 -12.44 4.68
CA SER A 135 -2.22 -11.63 3.90
C SER A 135 -1.67 -10.24 3.59
N GLY A 136 -1.06 -9.60 4.60
CA GLY A 136 -0.49 -8.25 4.46
C GLY A 136 0.66 -8.20 3.45
N ASN A 137 1.61 -9.12 3.56
CA ASN A 137 2.76 -9.17 2.66
C ASN A 137 2.40 -9.67 1.25
N ALA A 138 1.42 -10.58 1.14
CA ALA A 138 1.03 -11.11 -0.17
C ALA A 138 0.16 -10.16 -0.99
N VAL A 139 -0.61 -9.25 -0.41
CA VAL A 139 -1.58 -8.44 -1.16
C VAL A 139 -1.33 -6.93 -1.02
N CYS A 140 -1.96 -6.27 -0.02
CA CYS A 140 -1.98 -4.81 0.06
C CYS A 140 -1.75 -4.24 1.47
N GLY A 141 -0.95 -4.94 2.26
CA GLY A 141 -0.54 -4.46 3.58
C GLY A 141 -1.69 -4.41 4.57
N SER A 142 -1.87 -3.26 5.19
CA SER A 142 -2.86 -3.04 6.26
C SER A 142 -4.30 -3.33 5.82
N SER A 143 -4.66 -3.06 4.57
CA SER A 143 -6.02 -3.33 4.06
C SER A 143 -6.30 -4.83 3.98
N ALA A 144 -5.32 -5.64 3.55
CA ALA A 144 -5.45 -7.09 3.52
C ALA A 144 -5.57 -7.66 4.94
N ILE A 145 -4.74 -7.19 5.87
CA ILE A 145 -4.82 -7.58 7.29
C ILE A 145 -6.19 -7.22 7.87
N ALA A 146 -6.69 -6.00 7.61
CA ALA A 146 -7.99 -5.55 8.11
C ALA A 146 -9.16 -6.39 7.57
N SER A 147 -9.05 -6.87 6.32
CA SER A 147 -10.06 -7.74 5.68
C SER A 147 -9.94 -9.20 6.15
N THR A 148 -8.74 -9.69 6.44
CA THR A 148 -8.49 -11.06 6.88
C THR A 148 -8.83 -11.25 8.36
N ALA A 149 -8.51 -10.28 9.21
CA ALA A 149 -8.66 -10.36 10.66
C ALA A 149 -10.06 -10.82 11.14
N PRO A 150 -11.18 -10.23 10.66
CA PRO A 150 -12.51 -10.69 11.06
C PRO A 150 -12.87 -12.06 10.51
N VAL A 151 -12.31 -12.47 9.37
CA VAL A 151 -12.62 -13.74 8.72
C VAL A 151 -11.96 -14.93 9.45
N ILE A 152 -10.76 -14.71 10.02
CA ILE A 152 -10.04 -15.71 10.82
C ILE A 152 -10.29 -15.56 12.33
N ASN A 153 -11.17 -14.63 12.73
CA ASN A 153 -11.46 -14.30 14.14
C ASN A 153 -10.19 -13.99 14.96
N SER A 154 -9.26 -13.24 14.37
CA SER A 154 -8.03 -12.87 15.07
C SER A 154 -8.27 -11.81 16.14
N ASN A 155 -7.45 -11.82 17.19
CA ASN A 155 -7.51 -10.80 18.23
C ASN A 155 -7.00 -9.42 17.74
N SER A 156 -7.45 -8.35 18.40
CA SER A 156 -7.10 -6.97 18.04
C SER A 156 -5.63 -6.64 18.23
N ARG A 157 -4.94 -7.33 19.16
CA ARG A 157 -3.51 -7.15 19.43
C ARG A 157 -2.66 -7.64 18.25
N ASP A 158 -2.88 -8.87 17.80
CA ASP A 158 -2.14 -9.46 16.68
C ASP A 158 -2.40 -8.68 15.39
N LYS A 159 -3.66 -8.24 15.17
CA LYS A 159 -4.00 -7.34 14.06
C LYS A 159 -3.18 -6.04 14.12
N GLY A 160 -3.13 -5.37 15.27
CA GLY A 160 -2.38 -4.12 15.43
C GLY A 160 -0.89 -4.30 15.18
N ILE A 161 -0.28 -5.35 15.76
CA ILE A 161 1.13 -5.67 15.59
C ILE A 161 1.44 -6.00 14.12
N ALA A 162 0.65 -6.84 13.48
CA ALA A 162 0.86 -7.22 12.07
C ALA A 162 0.79 -6.01 11.13
N ILE A 163 -0.20 -5.10 11.33
CA ILE A 163 -0.31 -3.86 10.56
C ILE A 163 0.95 -3.01 10.73
N THR A 164 1.41 -2.83 11.96
CA THR A 164 2.60 -2.02 12.25
C THR A 164 3.84 -2.61 11.57
N MET A 165 4.05 -3.90 11.70
CA MET A 165 5.21 -4.58 11.12
C MET A 165 5.25 -4.52 9.60
N VAL A 166 4.12 -4.81 8.95
CA VAL A 166 4.02 -4.74 7.49
C VAL A 166 4.22 -3.32 7.00
N ASN A 167 3.67 -2.32 7.68
CA ASN A 167 3.86 -0.91 7.30
C ASN A 167 5.33 -0.47 7.44
N ILE A 168 6.00 -0.84 8.53
CA ILE A 168 7.41 -0.48 8.75
C ILE A 168 8.30 -1.16 7.72
N THR A 169 8.12 -2.47 7.50
CA THR A 169 8.87 -3.21 6.47
C THR A 169 8.68 -2.57 5.10
N GLY A 170 7.43 -2.27 4.74
CA GLY A 170 7.11 -1.60 3.48
C GLY A 170 7.72 -0.21 3.36
N THR A 171 7.80 0.55 4.45
CA THR A 171 8.46 1.86 4.47
C THR A 171 9.96 1.76 4.21
N VAL A 172 10.63 0.79 4.82
CA VAL A 172 12.06 0.53 4.57
C VAL A 172 12.27 0.13 3.11
N LEU A 173 11.46 -0.81 2.61
CA LEU A 173 11.54 -1.26 1.22
C LEU A 173 11.20 -0.14 0.22
N MET A 174 10.24 0.74 0.54
CA MET A 174 9.88 1.90 -0.29
C MET A 174 11.08 2.81 -0.57
N LEU A 175 11.96 3.00 0.40
CA LEU A 175 13.17 3.81 0.25
C LEU A 175 14.32 3.04 -0.39
N LEU A 176 14.43 1.74 -0.14
CA LEU A 176 15.55 0.91 -0.60
C LEU A 176 15.37 0.39 -2.04
N LEU A 177 14.16 -0.04 -2.41
CA LEU A 177 13.92 -0.71 -3.69
C LEU A 177 14.13 0.17 -4.93
N PRO A 178 13.85 1.49 -4.95
CA PRO A 178 14.18 2.34 -6.09
C PRO A 178 15.67 2.30 -6.42
N LEU A 179 16.54 2.39 -5.41
CA LEU A 179 17.99 2.30 -5.59
C LEU A 179 18.39 0.92 -6.12
N LEU A 180 17.87 -0.15 -5.53
CA LEU A 180 18.15 -1.52 -5.99
C LEU A 180 17.65 -1.76 -7.41
N SER A 181 16.49 -1.26 -7.78
CA SER A 181 15.91 -1.46 -9.11
C SER A 181 16.71 -0.76 -10.20
N THR A 182 17.22 0.45 -9.93
CA THR A 182 18.09 1.18 -10.85
C THR A 182 19.38 0.40 -11.10
N PHE A 183 19.97 -0.17 -10.05
CA PHE A 183 21.18 -0.97 -10.14
C PHE A 183 20.98 -2.31 -10.87
N LEU A 184 19.83 -2.99 -10.62
CA LEU A 184 19.57 -4.32 -11.18
C LEU A 184 19.06 -4.30 -12.62
N TYR A 185 18.24 -3.31 -12.97
CA TYR A 185 17.49 -3.32 -14.22
C TYR A 185 17.85 -2.19 -15.19
N ASN A 186 18.84 -1.37 -14.84
CA ASN A 186 19.39 -0.33 -15.70
C ASN A 186 18.31 0.50 -16.41
N ASN A 187 17.31 0.96 -15.64
CA ASN A 187 16.15 1.78 -16.08
C ASN A 187 15.14 1.06 -17.02
N SER A 188 15.13 -0.27 -17.09
CA SER A 188 14.05 -0.97 -17.77
C SER A 188 12.72 -0.72 -17.07
N THR A 189 11.83 0.05 -17.68
CA THR A 189 10.54 0.46 -17.12
C THR A 189 9.70 -0.73 -16.66
N LEU A 190 9.55 -1.76 -17.51
CA LEU A 190 8.75 -2.93 -17.20
C LEU A 190 9.30 -3.72 -15.99
N LYS A 191 10.60 -4.02 -15.99
CA LYS A 191 11.24 -4.81 -14.93
C LYS A 191 11.24 -4.06 -13.60
N THR A 192 11.56 -2.77 -13.61
CA THR A 192 11.50 -1.90 -12.43
C THR A 192 10.07 -1.80 -11.89
N SER A 193 9.08 -1.62 -12.75
CA SER A 193 7.67 -1.55 -12.36
C SER A 193 7.16 -2.86 -11.74
N ALA A 194 7.52 -4.00 -12.34
CA ALA A 194 7.21 -5.32 -11.79
C ALA A 194 7.88 -5.53 -10.42
N PHE A 195 9.14 -5.12 -10.28
CA PHE A 195 9.89 -5.24 -9.04
C PHE A 195 9.25 -4.41 -7.91
N LEU A 196 8.99 -3.13 -8.14
CA LEU A 196 8.38 -2.24 -7.16
C LEU A 196 6.93 -2.63 -6.85
N GLY A 197 6.10 -2.83 -7.87
CA GLY A 197 4.67 -3.20 -7.73
C GLY A 197 4.48 -4.61 -7.18
N GLY A 198 5.40 -5.54 -7.49
CA GLY A 198 5.38 -6.93 -7.01
C GLY A 198 5.85 -7.11 -5.56
N ILE A 199 6.75 -6.27 -5.05
CA ILE A 199 7.30 -6.40 -3.69
C ILE A 199 6.55 -5.54 -2.69
N LEU A 200 6.39 -4.24 -2.94
CA LEU A 200 5.83 -3.29 -1.97
C LEU A 200 4.41 -3.65 -1.56
N GLN A 201 4.08 -3.39 -0.29
CA GLN A 201 2.85 -3.87 0.30
C GLN A 201 1.66 -2.95 0.01
N SER A 202 1.80 -1.63 0.11
CA SER A 202 0.70 -0.69 -0.11
C SER A 202 0.80 0.07 -1.42
N VAL A 203 -0.34 0.55 -1.96
CA VAL A 203 -0.35 1.41 -3.16
C VAL A 203 0.46 2.68 -2.93
N GLY A 204 0.34 3.28 -1.72
CA GLY A 204 1.11 4.47 -1.39
C GLY A 204 2.61 4.27 -1.44
N GLN A 205 3.09 3.14 -0.94
CA GLN A 205 4.51 2.79 -1.01
C GLN A 205 4.97 2.55 -2.46
N VAL A 206 4.12 1.94 -3.29
CA VAL A 206 4.42 1.72 -4.72
C VAL A 206 4.51 3.05 -5.45
N VAL A 207 3.51 3.92 -5.29
CA VAL A 207 3.49 5.24 -5.91
C VAL A 207 4.71 6.04 -5.44
N ALA A 208 4.96 6.09 -4.13
CA ALA A 208 6.10 6.81 -3.56
C ALA A 208 7.45 6.31 -4.11
N ALA A 209 7.68 5.00 -4.10
CA ALA A 209 8.92 4.41 -4.59
C ALA A 209 9.09 4.60 -6.11
N ALA A 210 8.03 4.39 -6.89
CA ALA A 210 8.08 4.48 -8.34
C ALA A 210 8.23 5.93 -8.82
N SER A 211 7.64 6.91 -8.13
CA SER A 211 7.82 8.35 -8.41
C SER A 211 9.25 8.84 -8.17
N MET A 212 10.06 8.10 -7.39
CA MET A 212 11.50 8.37 -7.26
C MET A 212 12.30 7.93 -8.48
N VAL A 213 11.73 7.08 -9.34
CA VAL A 213 12.40 6.55 -10.54
C VAL A 213 11.95 7.29 -11.79
N SER A 214 10.69 7.15 -12.20
CA SER A 214 10.09 7.89 -13.31
C SER A 214 8.55 7.82 -13.30
N GLU A 215 7.92 8.69 -14.11
CA GLU A 215 6.47 8.72 -14.27
C GLU A 215 5.95 7.42 -14.89
N GLU A 216 6.63 6.90 -15.92
CA GLU A 216 6.25 5.66 -16.60
C GLU A 216 6.34 4.45 -15.66
N VAL A 217 7.37 4.41 -14.81
CA VAL A 217 7.52 3.38 -13.77
C VAL A 217 6.38 3.48 -12.76
N LYS A 218 5.98 4.69 -12.36
CA LYS A 218 4.86 4.92 -11.44
C LYS A 218 3.55 4.37 -12.01
N GLU A 219 3.23 4.73 -13.25
CA GLU A 219 2.02 4.27 -13.93
C GLU A 219 1.97 2.74 -13.98
N GLN A 220 3.03 2.11 -14.49
CA GLN A 220 3.08 0.64 -14.63
C GLN A 220 3.15 -0.09 -13.29
N ALA A 221 3.95 0.36 -12.32
CA ALA A 221 4.04 -0.26 -10.99
C ALA A 221 2.69 -0.20 -10.25
N THR A 222 1.95 0.90 -10.43
CA THR A 222 0.59 1.03 -9.89
C THR A 222 -0.35 0.02 -10.50
N ILE A 223 -0.27 -0.25 -11.82
CA ILE A 223 -1.07 -1.30 -12.48
C ILE A 223 -0.75 -2.67 -11.89
N PHE A 224 0.54 -3.05 -11.75
CA PHE A 224 0.94 -4.31 -11.10
C PHE A 224 0.30 -4.44 -9.72
N LYS A 225 0.32 -3.36 -8.94
CA LYS A 225 -0.25 -3.34 -7.59
C LYS A 225 -1.76 -3.46 -7.57
N ILE A 226 -2.47 -2.76 -8.44
CA ILE A 226 -3.93 -2.81 -8.53
C ILE A 226 -4.40 -4.22 -8.92
N VAL A 227 -3.78 -4.83 -9.91
CA VAL A 227 -4.07 -6.22 -10.31
C VAL A 227 -3.87 -7.18 -9.14
N ARG A 228 -2.79 -7.01 -8.36
CA ARG A 228 -2.55 -7.81 -7.15
C ARG A 228 -3.68 -7.66 -6.11
N ILE A 229 -4.25 -6.46 -5.96
CA ILE A 229 -5.34 -6.23 -5.00
C ILE A 229 -6.63 -6.90 -5.43
N VAL A 230 -6.89 -7.06 -6.73
CA VAL A 230 -8.06 -7.80 -7.23
C VAL A 230 -8.07 -9.23 -6.70
N PHE A 231 -6.91 -9.86 -6.51
CA PHE A 231 -6.78 -11.19 -5.93
C PHE A 231 -6.98 -11.27 -4.41
N LEU A 232 -7.22 -10.14 -3.72
CA LEU A 232 -7.44 -10.10 -2.27
C LEU A 232 -8.51 -11.08 -1.80
N ILE A 233 -9.63 -11.14 -2.53
CA ILE A 233 -10.77 -12.01 -2.19
C ILE A 233 -10.33 -13.48 -2.15
N GLY A 234 -9.59 -13.92 -3.16
CA GLY A 234 -9.08 -15.28 -3.24
C GLY A 234 -8.11 -15.61 -2.11
N VAL A 235 -7.22 -14.69 -1.76
CA VAL A 235 -6.25 -14.86 -0.66
C VAL A 235 -6.95 -14.95 0.69
N VAL A 236 -7.91 -14.06 0.96
CA VAL A 236 -8.67 -14.09 2.22
C VAL A 236 -9.44 -15.40 2.37
N PHE A 237 -10.09 -15.87 1.29
CA PHE A 237 -10.80 -17.14 1.30
C PHE A 237 -9.85 -18.34 1.53
N LEU A 238 -8.70 -18.36 0.85
CA LEU A 238 -7.67 -19.38 1.04
C LEU A 238 -7.19 -19.44 2.50
N LEU A 239 -6.87 -18.30 3.10
CA LEU A 239 -6.40 -18.23 4.48
C LEU A 239 -7.48 -18.64 5.48
N ALA A 240 -8.75 -18.31 5.22
CA ALA A 240 -9.87 -18.76 6.03
C ALA A 240 -10.02 -20.31 6.03
N THR A 241 -9.85 -20.93 4.87
CA THR A 241 -9.92 -22.40 4.74
C THR A 241 -8.71 -23.07 5.41
N LEU A 242 -7.52 -22.50 5.28
CA LEU A 242 -6.32 -23.01 5.96
C LEU A 242 -6.44 -22.90 7.48
N LYS A 243 -7.03 -21.81 8.00
CA LYS A 243 -7.27 -21.64 9.44
C LYS A 243 -8.22 -22.73 9.98
N LYS A 244 -9.36 -22.97 9.32
CA LYS A 244 -10.29 -24.04 9.71
C LYS A 244 -9.61 -25.39 9.78
N LYS A 245 -8.76 -25.72 8.81
CA LYS A 245 -8.00 -26.98 8.78
C LYS A 245 -6.93 -27.08 9.88
N SER A 246 -6.34 -25.95 10.29
CA SER A 246 -5.38 -25.90 11.40
C SER A 246 -6.07 -26.16 12.73
N THR A 247 -7.23 -25.56 12.96
CA THR A 247 -8.03 -25.74 14.19
C THR A 247 -8.56 -27.17 14.31
N SER A 248 -9.01 -27.79 13.23
CA SER A 248 -9.51 -29.18 13.20
C SER A 248 -8.44 -30.24 13.48
N LYS A 249 -7.16 -29.95 13.28
CA LYS A 249 -6.07 -30.88 13.60
C LYS A 249 -5.63 -30.83 15.07
N GLY A 250 -6.06 -29.82 15.82
CA GLY A 250 -5.67 -29.63 17.23
C GLY A 250 -6.68 -30.10 18.28
N ILE A 251 -7.90 -30.49 17.88
CA ILE A 251 -8.94 -30.90 18.82
C ILE A 251 -9.56 -32.21 18.28
N GLY A 252 -9.26 -33.30 18.94
CA GLY A 252 -10.04 -34.54 18.80
C GLY A 252 -11.52 -34.21 19.05
N ALA A 253 -12.37 -34.74 18.18
CA ALA A 253 -13.80 -34.55 18.13
C ALA A 253 -14.45 -34.34 19.50
N VAL A 254 -14.96 -33.15 19.74
CA VAL A 254 -16.08 -32.88 20.62
C VAL A 254 -17.04 -32.01 19.79
N GLU A 255 -18.19 -32.62 19.52
CA GLU A 255 -19.36 -31.95 18.95
C GLU A 255 -19.75 -30.79 19.85
N ASP A 256 -19.63 -29.58 19.33
CA ASP A 256 -20.41 -28.43 19.76
C ASP A 256 -21.03 -27.77 18.53
N GLU A 257 -22.12 -28.37 18.07
CA GLU A 257 -23.19 -27.66 17.41
C GLU A 257 -23.81 -26.73 18.44
N MET A 258 -23.56 -25.43 18.36
CA MET A 258 -24.60 -24.41 18.55
C MET A 258 -24.04 -22.99 18.47
N HIS A 259 -24.59 -22.25 17.51
CA HIS A 259 -24.54 -20.78 17.41
C HIS A 259 -23.19 -20.13 17.01
N SER A 260 -22.66 -20.46 15.86
CA SER A 260 -21.86 -19.48 15.11
C SER A 260 -22.81 -18.55 14.35
N HIS A 261 -23.12 -17.40 14.93
CA HIS A 261 -23.51 -16.23 14.13
C HIS A 261 -22.39 -15.96 13.15
N THR A 262 -22.56 -16.44 11.94
CA THR A 262 -21.75 -16.09 10.78
C THR A 262 -21.99 -14.61 10.51
N HIS A 263 -21.23 -13.74 11.18
CA HIS A 263 -20.97 -12.42 10.67
C HIS A 263 -20.23 -12.65 9.34
N GLN A 264 -20.98 -12.69 8.25
CA GLN A 264 -20.47 -12.57 6.89
C GLN A 264 -19.78 -11.20 6.81
N SER A 265 -18.51 -11.14 7.23
CA SER A 265 -17.69 -9.95 7.06
C SER A 265 -17.45 -9.81 5.56
N ARG A 266 -18.26 -8.94 4.93
CA ARG A 266 -18.12 -8.60 3.51
C ARG A 266 -16.70 -8.05 3.31
N ILE A 267 -15.91 -8.73 2.50
CA ILE A 267 -14.60 -8.25 2.07
C ILE A 267 -14.83 -6.92 1.35
N LYS A 268 -14.37 -5.83 1.95
CA LYS A 268 -14.56 -4.48 1.39
C LYS A 268 -13.41 -4.19 0.43
N ILE A 269 -13.72 -4.19 -0.86
CA ILE A 269 -12.80 -3.65 -1.87
C ILE A 269 -12.64 -2.15 -1.58
N PRO A 270 -11.41 -1.61 -1.51
CA PRO A 270 -11.18 -0.18 -1.34
C PRO A 270 -11.84 0.63 -2.46
N TRP A 271 -12.58 1.66 -2.10
CA TRP A 271 -13.38 2.48 -3.03
C TRP A 271 -12.58 3.08 -4.18
N TYR A 272 -11.31 3.45 -3.92
CA TYR A 272 -10.44 4.06 -4.93
C TYR A 272 -10.05 3.09 -6.06
N ILE A 273 -10.08 1.78 -5.82
CA ILE A 273 -9.84 0.78 -6.87
C ILE A 273 -11.01 0.75 -7.84
N ILE A 274 -12.23 0.77 -7.30
CA ILE A 274 -13.45 0.86 -8.12
C ILE A 274 -13.43 2.16 -8.92
N GLY A 275 -13.10 3.28 -8.25
CA GLY A 275 -12.92 4.58 -8.88
C GLY A 275 -11.89 4.57 -10.00
N PHE A 276 -10.72 3.95 -9.79
CA PHE A 276 -9.68 3.79 -10.80
C PHE A 276 -10.18 3.06 -12.05
N PHE A 277 -10.86 1.92 -11.89
CA PHE A 277 -11.37 1.18 -13.04
C PHE A 277 -12.48 1.94 -13.77
N ILE A 278 -13.35 2.64 -13.04
CA ILE A 278 -14.39 3.49 -13.66
C ILE A 278 -13.74 4.59 -14.49
N THR A 279 -12.81 5.36 -13.94
CA THR A 279 -12.15 6.45 -14.65
C THR A 279 -11.30 5.96 -15.82
N CYS A 280 -10.63 4.81 -15.67
CA CYS A 280 -9.89 4.15 -16.73
C CYS A 280 -10.81 3.70 -17.87
N ALA A 281 -11.98 3.15 -17.57
CA ALA A 281 -12.98 2.79 -18.58
C ALA A 281 -13.52 4.03 -19.31
N LEU A 282 -13.85 5.10 -18.59
CA LEU A 282 -14.33 6.36 -19.17
C LEU A 282 -13.30 6.98 -20.11
N TYR A 283 -12.01 6.95 -19.74
CA TYR A 283 -10.94 7.41 -20.61
C TYR A 283 -10.74 6.51 -21.82
N SER A 284 -10.78 5.19 -21.64
CA SER A 284 -10.64 4.20 -22.71
C SER A 284 -11.77 4.23 -23.74
N LEU A 285 -12.97 4.62 -23.32
CA LEU A 285 -14.15 4.83 -24.17
C LEU A 285 -14.19 6.22 -24.82
N ASN A 286 -13.15 7.05 -24.66
CA ASN A 286 -13.06 8.44 -25.12
C ASN A 286 -14.17 9.37 -24.57
N ILE A 287 -14.83 9.00 -23.46
CA ILE A 287 -15.79 9.86 -22.75
C ILE A 287 -15.03 11.00 -22.05
N ILE A 288 -13.83 10.73 -21.55
CA ILE A 288 -12.90 11.75 -21.04
C ILE A 288 -11.99 12.15 -22.21
N PRO A 289 -12.12 13.39 -22.77
CA PRO A 289 -11.25 13.87 -23.83
C PRO A 289 -9.81 14.04 -23.36
N HIS A 290 -8.85 13.95 -24.29
CA HIS A 290 -7.41 14.12 -24.02
C HIS A 290 -7.09 15.42 -23.29
N SER A 291 -7.78 16.51 -23.62
CA SER A 291 -7.59 17.83 -22.98
C SER A 291 -7.95 17.79 -21.50
N ILE A 292 -9.07 17.14 -21.14
CA ILE A 292 -9.50 16.98 -19.76
C ILE A 292 -8.54 16.03 -19.02
N SER A 293 -8.13 14.94 -19.64
CA SER A 293 -7.15 14.00 -19.08
C SER A 293 -5.83 14.69 -18.72
N ALA A 294 -5.33 15.60 -19.56
CA ALA A 294 -4.11 16.38 -19.28
C ALA A 294 -4.26 17.31 -18.06
N ILE A 295 -5.43 17.93 -17.89
CA ILE A 295 -5.75 18.75 -16.71
C ILE A 295 -5.80 17.85 -15.45
N LEU A 296 -6.49 16.71 -15.55
CA LEU A 296 -6.58 15.75 -14.45
C LEU A 296 -5.20 15.21 -14.04
N LYS A 297 -4.31 14.95 -15.02
CA LYS A 297 -2.92 14.53 -14.76
C LYS A 297 -2.12 15.60 -14.02
N SER A 298 -2.27 16.88 -14.40
CA SER A 298 -1.60 17.98 -13.69
C SER A 298 -2.09 18.14 -12.26
N PHE A 299 -3.39 17.95 -12.05
CA PHE A 299 -4.02 17.99 -10.74
C PHE A 299 -3.64 16.77 -9.88
N ASP A 300 -3.61 15.60 -10.50
CA ASP A 300 -3.11 14.36 -9.87
C ASP A 300 -1.69 14.54 -9.35
N ASN A 301 -0.75 14.98 -10.21
CA ASN A 301 0.64 15.22 -9.83
C ASN A 301 0.80 16.24 -8.69
N PHE A 302 -0.14 17.18 -8.54
CA PHE A 302 -0.09 18.11 -7.41
C PHE A 302 -0.58 17.47 -6.10
N ILE A 303 -1.72 16.78 -6.15
CA ILE A 303 -2.29 16.07 -4.99
C ILE A 303 -1.35 14.96 -4.54
N GLU A 304 -0.73 14.25 -5.47
CA GLU A 304 0.24 13.20 -5.19
C GLU A 304 1.41 13.73 -4.36
N VAL A 305 2.03 14.83 -4.74
CA VAL A 305 3.17 15.40 -3.98
C VAL A 305 2.75 15.79 -2.56
N ILE A 306 1.51 16.29 -2.35
CA ILE A 306 0.96 16.53 -0.99
C ILE A 306 0.81 15.22 -0.23
N ALA A 307 0.29 14.18 -0.87
CA ALA A 307 0.13 12.86 -0.25
C ALA A 307 1.48 12.25 0.13
N LEU A 308 2.50 12.37 -0.73
CA LEU A 308 3.86 11.89 -0.52
C LEU A 308 4.56 12.64 0.64
N ALA A 309 4.34 13.95 0.77
CA ALA A 309 4.78 14.71 1.94
C ALA A 309 4.15 14.15 3.23
N GLY A 310 2.84 13.82 3.19
CA GLY A 310 2.12 13.18 4.30
C GLY A 310 2.69 11.80 4.65
N ILE A 311 3.01 10.97 3.65
CA ILE A 311 3.70 9.69 3.84
C ILE A 311 5.03 9.92 4.54
N GLY A 312 5.87 10.83 4.02
CA GLY A 312 7.18 11.15 4.61
C GLY A 312 7.07 11.57 6.08
N MET A 313 6.14 12.48 6.41
CA MET A 313 5.93 12.95 7.79
C MET A 313 5.51 11.85 8.77
N ARG A 314 4.99 10.73 8.29
CA ARG A 314 4.56 9.59 9.12
C ARG A 314 5.58 8.46 9.21
N VAL A 315 6.72 8.62 8.55
CA VAL A 315 7.88 7.74 8.68
C VAL A 315 8.66 8.11 9.94
N TYR A 316 8.42 7.39 11.04
CA TYR A 316 9.14 7.61 12.29
C TYR A 316 10.29 6.63 12.43
N LEU A 317 11.53 7.14 12.42
CA LEU A 317 12.74 6.33 12.55
C LEU A 317 12.81 5.59 13.90
N LYS A 318 12.26 6.16 14.96
CA LYS A 318 12.16 5.50 16.27
C LYS A 318 11.30 4.25 16.25
N ASP A 319 10.20 4.25 15.48
CA ASP A 319 9.31 3.09 15.39
C ASP A 319 9.99 1.90 14.68
N LEU A 320 10.99 2.18 13.81
CA LEU A 320 11.81 1.16 13.16
C LEU A 320 12.72 0.40 14.15
N ILE A 321 13.19 1.09 15.20
CA ILE A 321 14.16 0.55 16.16
C ILE A 321 13.47 -0.18 17.32
N GLN A 322 12.23 0.19 17.67
CA GLN A 322 11.51 -0.32 18.85
C GLN A 322 10.92 -1.74 18.71
N GLN A 323 11.08 -2.38 17.55
CA GLN A 323 10.54 -3.73 17.34
C GLN A 323 11.39 -4.78 18.03
N GLY A 324 10.72 -5.74 18.65
CA GLY A 324 11.41 -6.87 19.25
C GLY A 324 12.25 -7.64 18.22
N PRO A 325 13.43 -8.17 18.61
CA PRO A 325 14.37 -8.77 17.65
C PRO A 325 13.77 -9.91 16.83
N LYS A 326 12.90 -10.72 17.44
CA LYS A 326 12.23 -11.84 16.77
C LYS A 326 11.31 -11.39 15.64
N ALA A 327 10.59 -10.31 15.86
CA ALA A 327 9.67 -9.75 14.88
C ALA A 327 10.43 -9.06 13.72
N SER A 328 11.51 -8.35 14.03
CA SER A 328 12.39 -7.74 13.02
C SER A 328 13.05 -8.80 12.13
N ILE A 329 13.54 -9.89 12.72
CA ILE A 329 14.09 -11.03 11.97
C ILE A 329 13.05 -11.61 11.02
N TYR A 330 11.81 -11.78 11.46
CA TYR A 330 10.71 -12.26 10.61
C TYR A 330 10.50 -11.36 9.40
N CYS A 331 10.43 -10.05 9.59
CA CYS A 331 10.26 -9.07 8.51
C CYS A 331 11.44 -9.08 7.53
N VAL A 332 12.68 -9.16 8.04
CA VAL A 332 13.87 -9.22 7.19
C VAL A 332 13.86 -10.47 6.30
N PHE A 333 13.55 -11.64 6.85
CA PHE A 333 13.45 -12.86 6.05
C PHE A 333 12.36 -12.78 4.98
N ILE A 334 11.18 -12.22 5.32
CA ILE A 334 10.11 -12.02 4.34
C ILE A 334 10.57 -11.07 3.23
N ALA A 335 11.19 -9.94 3.59
CA ALA A 335 11.70 -8.97 2.62
C ALA A 335 12.75 -9.58 1.69
N LEU A 336 13.67 -10.38 2.22
CA LEU A 336 14.67 -11.10 1.41
C LEU A 336 14.00 -12.07 0.43
N VAL A 337 13.03 -12.87 0.89
CA VAL A 337 12.29 -13.78 0.01
C VAL A 337 11.55 -12.99 -1.07
N GLN A 338 10.92 -11.87 -0.74
CA GLN A 338 10.24 -11.02 -1.72
C GLN A 338 11.21 -10.51 -2.80
N ILE A 339 12.37 -9.99 -2.40
CA ILE A 339 13.38 -9.45 -3.32
C ILE A 339 13.93 -10.57 -4.21
N ILE A 340 14.36 -11.68 -3.63
CA ILE A 340 14.96 -12.80 -4.38
C ILE A 340 13.93 -13.40 -5.35
N SER A 341 12.71 -13.66 -4.89
CA SER A 341 11.65 -14.21 -5.74
C SER A 341 11.29 -13.27 -6.89
N ALA A 342 11.24 -11.96 -6.64
CA ALA A 342 10.98 -10.98 -7.68
C ALA A 342 12.08 -10.97 -8.73
N ILE A 343 13.36 -10.99 -8.33
CA ILE A 343 14.51 -11.04 -9.25
C ILE A 343 14.42 -12.29 -10.13
N ILE A 344 14.21 -13.46 -9.53
CA ILE A 344 14.11 -14.73 -10.25
C ILE A 344 12.93 -14.72 -11.24
N LEU A 345 11.73 -14.33 -10.77
CA LEU A 345 10.54 -14.34 -11.62
C LEU A 345 10.60 -13.30 -12.73
N ILE A 346 11.18 -12.12 -12.49
CA ILE A 346 11.41 -11.12 -13.54
C ILE A 346 12.38 -11.64 -14.59
N ALA A 347 13.45 -12.32 -14.19
CA ALA A 347 14.41 -12.90 -15.13
C ALA A 347 13.80 -14.01 -16.00
N ILE A 348 12.82 -14.76 -15.48
CA ILE A 348 12.18 -15.89 -16.20
C ILE A 348 11.01 -15.41 -17.08
N LEU A 349 10.21 -14.45 -16.60
CA LEU A 349 8.94 -14.10 -17.21
C LEU A 349 8.94 -12.79 -17.99
N LEU A 350 9.80 -11.83 -17.60
CA LEU A 350 9.85 -10.45 -18.11
C LEU A 350 11.24 -10.07 -18.63
#